data_d27abf2a401b6d4b4ea0c9172140b577
#
_entry.id   d27abf2a401b6d4b4ea0c9172140b577
#
_cell.length_a   1.000
_cell.length_b   1.000
_cell.length_c   1.000
_cell.angle_alpha   90.00
_cell.angle_beta   90.00
_cell.angle_gamma   90.00
#
_symmetry.space_group_name_H-M   'P 1'
#
loop_
_entity.id
_entity.type
_entity.pdbx_description
1 polymer ?
#
loop_
_entity_poly.entity_id
_entity_poly.type
_entity_poly.pdbx_seq_one_letter_code
_entity_poly.pdbx_strand_id
1 'polypeptide(L)'
;PIENDSLINSYKFQSKEEFEFFLFMEYPIEIFGHAGLSYSTTFTDLHKLIFDNQEHNITLIGLDEFGKAKPATLFFLSKNGFLGNTVKFGKSDDLEKLWKECDMWVTDSKYVLNTCPEDKTAIKFNTKYNSHFTYKKEITKLTEINEPWLKFSERTTTLTLTQSQNDVEQEIK
;
A
#
# COMPACT_ATOMS: atom_id res chain seq x y z
N PRO A 1 -10.58 -15.34 -7.11
CA PRO A 1 -10.29 -13.89 -7.11
C PRO A 1 -10.99 -13.27 -5.91
N ILE A 2 -10.26 -12.44 -5.16
CA ILE A 2 -10.82 -11.68 -4.06
C ILE A 2 -11.63 -10.55 -4.69
N GLU A 3 -12.92 -10.56 -4.48
CA GLU A 3 -13.87 -9.60 -5.07
C GLU A 3 -14.35 -8.55 -4.06
N ASN A 4 -13.99 -8.72 -2.78
CA ASN A 4 -14.42 -7.87 -1.67
C ASN A 4 -13.22 -7.23 -0.97
N ASP A 5 -13.41 -6.05 -0.40
CA ASP A 5 -12.45 -5.34 0.45
C ASP A 5 -12.07 -6.13 1.70
N SER A 6 -12.94 -7.03 2.14
CA SER A 6 -12.75 -7.85 3.33
C SER A 6 -12.34 -9.27 2.96
N LEU A 7 -11.09 -9.62 3.23
CA LEU A 7 -10.58 -10.99 3.06
C LEU A 7 -11.34 -11.99 3.94
N ILE A 8 -11.77 -11.61 5.14
CA ILE A 8 -12.48 -12.49 6.06
C ILE A 8 -13.78 -13.01 5.47
N ASN A 9 -14.48 -12.19 4.67
CA ASN A 9 -15.74 -12.58 4.03
C ASN A 9 -15.56 -13.61 2.91
N SER A 10 -14.33 -13.75 2.41
CA SER A 10 -13.97 -14.71 1.37
C SER A 10 -13.58 -16.08 1.93
N TYR A 11 -13.41 -16.22 3.24
CA TYR A 11 -12.97 -17.42 3.92
C TYR A 11 -13.87 -17.76 5.11
N LYS A 12 -13.98 -19.05 5.45
CA LYS A 12 -14.81 -19.54 6.55
C LYS A 12 -13.95 -19.66 7.83
N PHE A 13 -13.69 -18.55 8.49
CA PHE A 13 -13.10 -18.53 9.82
C PHE A 13 -14.19 -18.37 10.88
N GLN A 14 -13.94 -18.86 12.10
CA GLN A 14 -14.91 -18.79 13.21
C GLN A 14 -14.90 -17.39 13.85
N SER A 15 -13.77 -16.68 13.77
CA SER A 15 -13.64 -15.33 14.29
C SER A 15 -12.60 -14.51 13.50
N LYS A 16 -12.61 -13.20 13.73
CA LYS A 16 -11.61 -12.27 13.19
C LYS A 16 -10.22 -12.60 13.72
N GLU A 17 -10.10 -12.95 15.00
CA GLU A 17 -8.83 -13.28 15.66
C GLU A 17 -8.20 -14.54 15.05
N GLU A 18 -9.00 -15.55 14.74
CA GLU A 18 -8.54 -16.77 14.05
C GLU A 18 -8.02 -16.43 12.65
N PHE A 19 -8.75 -15.61 11.91
CA PHE A 19 -8.34 -15.14 10.59
C PHE A 19 -7.03 -14.35 10.62
N GLU A 20 -6.90 -13.40 11.56
CA GLU A 20 -5.69 -12.59 11.72
C GLU A 20 -4.50 -13.44 12.16
N PHE A 21 -4.70 -14.38 13.07
CA PHE A 21 -3.68 -15.33 13.48
C PHE A 21 -3.18 -16.15 12.29
N PHE A 22 -4.09 -16.68 11.49
CA PHE A 22 -3.76 -17.42 10.27
C PHE A 22 -2.91 -16.58 9.30
N LEU A 23 -3.34 -15.35 9.00
CA LEU A 23 -2.65 -14.48 8.04
C LEU A 23 -1.27 -14.03 8.52
N PHE A 24 -1.17 -13.59 9.77
CA PHE A 24 0.00 -12.83 10.24
C PHE A 24 0.93 -13.62 11.13
N MET A 25 0.46 -14.72 11.72
CA MET A 25 1.26 -15.51 12.64
C MET A 25 1.62 -16.88 12.08
N GLU A 26 0.68 -17.53 11.40
CA GLU A 26 0.85 -18.91 10.97
C GLU A 26 1.45 -18.99 9.55
N TYR A 27 0.89 -18.23 8.58
CA TYR A 27 1.25 -18.33 7.17
C TYR A 27 1.62 -17.00 6.49
N PRO A 28 2.30 -16.05 7.15
CA PRO A 28 2.58 -14.74 6.55
C PRO A 28 3.46 -14.82 5.29
N ILE A 29 4.44 -15.70 5.27
CA ILE A 29 5.33 -15.86 4.12
C ILE A 29 4.58 -16.48 2.94
N GLU A 30 3.78 -17.50 3.17
CA GLU A 30 3.01 -18.20 2.15
C GLU A 30 1.97 -17.28 1.52
N ILE A 31 1.31 -16.45 2.32
CA ILE A 31 0.22 -15.59 1.86
C ILE A 31 0.77 -14.31 1.23
N PHE A 32 1.59 -13.57 1.96
CA PHE A 32 2.09 -12.27 1.49
C PHE A 32 3.39 -12.39 0.71
N GLY A 33 4.33 -13.21 1.16
CA GLY A 33 5.62 -13.40 0.51
C GLY A 33 5.50 -14.08 -0.86
N HIS A 34 4.56 -15.01 -1.01
CA HIS A 34 4.28 -15.71 -2.26
C HIS A 34 3.11 -15.12 -3.05
N ALA A 35 2.56 -13.98 -2.64
CA ALA A 35 1.52 -13.29 -3.40
C ALA A 35 1.91 -13.10 -4.87
N GLY A 36 0.93 -13.17 -5.75
CA GLY A 36 1.09 -12.86 -7.17
C GLY A 36 1.05 -11.36 -7.43
N LEU A 37 1.63 -10.94 -8.54
CA LEU A 37 1.49 -9.56 -9.02
C LEU A 37 0.15 -9.40 -9.73
N SER A 38 -0.57 -8.33 -9.42
CA SER A 38 -1.82 -7.96 -10.13
C SER A 38 -1.54 -7.59 -11.59
N TYR A 39 -0.38 -6.96 -11.83
CA TYR A 39 0.11 -6.62 -13.16
C TYR A 39 1.58 -7.04 -13.28
N SER A 40 1.93 -7.67 -14.40
CA SER A 40 3.31 -8.12 -14.67
C SER A 40 4.32 -6.96 -14.74
N THR A 41 3.86 -5.75 -15.05
CA THR A 41 4.70 -4.55 -15.17
C THR A 41 4.87 -3.78 -13.86
N THR A 42 4.23 -4.18 -12.76
CA THR A 42 4.21 -3.40 -11.50
C THR A 42 5.61 -3.00 -11.05
N PHE A 43 6.55 -3.94 -10.99
CA PHE A 43 7.93 -3.63 -10.55
C PHE A 43 8.73 -2.89 -11.61
N THR A 44 8.50 -3.14 -12.89
CA THR A 44 9.11 -2.36 -13.98
C THR A 44 8.66 -0.90 -13.94
N ASP A 45 7.37 -0.66 -13.74
CA ASP A 45 6.81 0.69 -13.63
C ASP A 45 7.32 1.41 -12.38
N LEU A 46 7.43 0.68 -11.25
CA LEU A 46 7.99 1.20 -10.01
C LEU A 46 9.47 1.58 -10.17
N HIS A 47 10.28 0.71 -10.77
CA HIS A 47 11.69 0.99 -11.03
C HIS A 47 11.86 2.19 -11.95
N LYS A 48 11.05 2.26 -13.02
CA LYS A 48 11.05 3.41 -13.90
C LYS A 48 10.74 4.70 -13.14
N LEU A 49 9.70 4.70 -12.29
CA LEU A 49 9.36 5.85 -11.47
C LEU A 49 10.53 6.26 -10.57
N ILE A 50 11.23 5.31 -9.93
CA ILE A 50 12.37 5.57 -9.06
C ILE A 50 13.56 6.14 -9.86
N PHE A 51 13.89 5.54 -11.01
CA PHE A 51 15.08 5.92 -11.78
C PHE A 51 14.89 7.19 -12.61
N ASP A 52 13.67 7.44 -13.10
CA ASP A 52 13.37 8.64 -13.90
C ASP A 52 13.17 9.88 -13.01
N ASN A 53 13.02 9.72 -11.68
CA ASN A 53 12.74 10.81 -10.74
C ASN A 53 13.73 10.80 -9.56
N GLN A 54 15.04 10.81 -9.87
CA GLN A 54 16.11 10.73 -8.86
C GLN A 54 16.17 11.94 -7.91
N GLU A 55 15.58 13.06 -8.29
CA GLU A 55 15.43 14.25 -7.43
C GLU A 55 14.38 14.05 -6.32
N HIS A 56 13.54 13.02 -6.42
CA HIS A 56 12.51 12.69 -5.43
C HIS A 56 12.90 11.48 -4.59
N ASN A 57 12.62 11.56 -3.29
CA ASN A 57 12.77 10.42 -2.39
C ASN A 57 11.53 9.53 -2.43
N ILE A 58 11.63 8.38 -3.08
CA ILE A 58 10.54 7.40 -3.17
C ILE A 58 10.72 6.35 -2.09
N THR A 59 9.74 6.25 -1.19
CA THR A 59 9.72 5.30 -0.09
C THR A 59 8.53 4.36 -0.23
N LEU A 60 8.76 3.05 -0.11
CA LEU A 60 7.68 2.09 0.08
C LEU A 60 7.30 2.04 1.57
N ILE A 61 6.00 2.13 1.87
CA ILE A 61 5.49 1.98 3.24
C ILE A 61 4.58 0.75 3.30
N GLY A 62 4.92 -0.19 4.18
CA GLY A 62 4.05 -1.28 4.60
C GLY A 62 3.32 -0.88 5.89
N LEU A 63 1.99 -0.91 5.90
CA LEU A 63 1.24 -0.84 7.14
C LEU A 63 1.18 -2.24 7.75
N ASP A 64 1.74 -2.42 8.93
CA ASP A 64 1.90 -3.69 9.62
C ASP A 64 1.40 -3.59 11.06
N GLU A 65 0.09 -3.73 11.24
CA GLU A 65 -0.59 -3.58 12.53
C GLU A 65 -0.04 -4.54 13.60
N PHE A 66 0.34 -5.73 13.19
CA PHE A 66 0.79 -6.79 14.09
C PHE A 66 2.31 -6.86 14.24
N GLY A 67 3.07 -6.11 13.43
CA GLY A 67 4.54 -6.16 13.40
C GLY A 67 5.10 -7.50 12.89
N LYS A 68 4.31 -8.28 12.14
CA LYS A 68 4.66 -9.62 11.67
C LYS A 68 4.76 -9.75 10.15
N ALA A 69 4.15 -8.83 9.41
CA ALA A 69 4.15 -8.87 7.95
C ALA A 69 5.49 -8.42 7.33
N LYS A 70 6.34 -7.72 8.08
CA LYS A 70 7.62 -7.20 7.59
C LYS A 70 8.51 -8.26 6.91
N PRO A 71 8.79 -9.45 7.48
CA PRO A 71 9.61 -10.45 6.81
C PRO A 71 9.00 -10.93 5.49
N ALA A 72 7.68 -11.14 5.48
CA ALA A 72 6.95 -11.58 4.28
C ALA A 72 6.99 -10.53 3.17
N THR A 73 6.79 -9.24 3.54
CA THR A 73 6.88 -8.13 2.60
C THR A 73 8.29 -8.00 2.02
N LEU A 74 9.34 -8.06 2.85
CA LEU A 74 10.72 -7.99 2.37
C LEU A 74 11.07 -9.18 1.46
N PHE A 75 10.59 -10.37 1.78
CA PHE A 75 10.74 -11.54 0.92
C PHE A 75 10.03 -11.33 -0.44
N PHE A 76 8.79 -10.82 -0.44
CA PHE A 76 8.05 -10.50 -1.65
C PHE A 76 8.78 -9.48 -2.53
N LEU A 77 9.28 -8.40 -1.94
CA LEU A 77 10.05 -7.38 -2.64
C LEU A 77 11.33 -7.95 -3.25
N SER A 78 12.09 -8.73 -2.48
CA SER A 78 13.32 -9.37 -2.93
C SER A 78 13.06 -10.36 -4.07
N LYS A 79 12.06 -11.21 -3.94
CA LYS A 79 11.64 -12.19 -4.97
C LYS A 79 11.30 -11.51 -6.31
N ASN A 80 10.70 -10.32 -6.25
CA ASN A 80 10.32 -9.56 -7.44
C ASN A 80 11.38 -8.55 -7.90
N GLY A 81 12.60 -8.63 -7.34
CA GLY A 81 13.75 -7.83 -7.77
C GLY A 81 13.61 -6.34 -7.47
N PHE A 82 12.99 -5.97 -6.34
CA PHE A 82 12.87 -4.57 -5.94
C PHE A 82 14.26 -3.92 -5.77
N LEU A 83 14.48 -2.79 -6.45
CA LEU A 83 15.74 -2.03 -6.47
C LEU A 83 15.67 -0.70 -5.72
N GLY A 84 14.58 -0.40 -5.03
CA GLY A 84 14.44 0.83 -4.25
C GLY A 84 15.25 0.79 -2.95
N ASN A 85 15.66 1.97 -2.49
CA ASN A 85 16.56 2.10 -1.34
C ASN A 85 15.83 2.15 0.00
N THR A 86 14.55 2.55 0.01
CA THR A 86 13.84 2.86 1.25
C THR A 86 12.55 2.08 1.35
N VAL A 87 12.45 1.25 2.39
CA VAL A 87 11.22 0.57 2.80
C VAL A 87 11.00 0.87 4.27
N LYS A 88 9.83 1.42 4.61
CA LYS A 88 9.41 1.71 5.99
C LYS A 88 8.24 0.83 6.37
N PHE A 89 8.08 0.62 7.66
CA PHE A 89 6.94 -0.07 8.23
C PHE A 89 6.36 0.79 9.35
N GLY A 90 5.04 0.91 9.37
CA GLY A 90 4.29 1.64 10.39
C GLY A 90 2.96 0.98 10.68
N LYS A 91 2.22 1.52 11.61
CA LYS A 91 0.85 1.13 11.95
C LYS A 91 -0.13 2.21 11.52
N SER A 92 -1.42 1.89 11.50
CA SER A 92 -2.47 2.88 11.24
C SER A 92 -2.42 4.06 12.21
N ASP A 93 -2.06 3.82 13.46
CA ASP A 93 -1.90 4.89 14.47
C ASP A 93 -0.71 5.83 14.17
N ASP A 94 0.23 5.41 13.33
CA ASP A 94 1.38 6.21 12.93
C ASP A 94 1.10 7.12 11.71
N LEU A 95 -0.09 7.08 11.10
CA LEU A 95 -0.38 7.78 9.84
C LEU A 95 -0.10 9.28 9.90
N GLU A 96 -0.45 9.96 11.00
CA GLU A 96 -0.14 11.38 11.16
C GLU A 96 1.37 11.65 11.08
N LYS A 97 2.18 10.80 11.71
CA LYS A 97 3.63 10.88 11.66
C LYS A 97 4.16 10.58 10.25
N LEU A 98 3.64 9.55 9.62
CA LEU A 98 4.02 9.16 8.27
C LEU A 98 3.67 10.26 7.24
N TRP A 99 2.52 10.92 7.39
CA TRP A 99 2.15 12.06 6.57
C TRP A 99 3.10 13.26 6.72
N LYS A 100 3.68 13.48 7.91
CA LYS A 100 4.69 14.53 8.11
C LYS A 100 5.99 14.26 7.35
N GLU A 101 6.26 13.02 7.01
CA GLU A 101 7.48 12.59 6.33
C GLU A 101 7.37 12.56 4.80
N CYS A 102 6.20 12.85 4.23
CA CYS A 102 5.97 12.85 2.79
C CYS A 102 5.11 14.03 2.33
N ASP A 103 5.22 14.39 1.07
CA ASP A 103 4.41 15.42 0.44
C ASP A 103 3.29 14.81 -0.41
N MET A 104 3.52 13.60 -0.91
CA MET A 104 2.56 12.87 -1.71
C MET A 104 2.54 11.38 -1.31
N TRP A 105 1.34 10.80 -1.29
CA TRP A 105 1.15 9.39 -0.99
C TRP A 105 0.25 8.72 -2.04
N VAL A 106 0.74 7.64 -2.63
CA VAL A 106 -0.03 6.79 -3.54
C VAL A 106 -0.45 5.53 -2.79
N THR A 107 -1.74 5.27 -2.73
CA THR A 107 -2.31 4.17 -1.95
C THR A 107 -3.62 3.65 -2.56
N ASP A 108 -3.95 2.40 -2.30
CA ASP A 108 -5.25 1.79 -2.59
C ASP A 108 -6.20 1.81 -1.38
N SER A 109 -5.68 2.15 -0.19
CA SER A 109 -6.43 2.18 1.06
C SER A 109 -7.30 3.42 1.18
N LYS A 110 -8.63 3.23 1.28
CA LYS A 110 -9.60 4.29 1.57
C LYS A 110 -9.29 5.00 2.88
N TYR A 111 -8.84 4.24 3.89
CA TYR A 111 -8.48 4.78 5.20
C TYR A 111 -7.33 5.79 5.10
N VAL A 112 -6.23 5.43 4.43
CA VAL A 112 -5.10 6.35 4.22
C VAL A 112 -5.51 7.57 3.40
N LEU A 113 -6.32 7.39 2.36
CA LEU A 113 -6.82 8.50 1.54
C LEU A 113 -7.64 9.50 2.36
N ASN A 114 -8.46 9.02 3.29
CA ASN A 114 -9.31 9.85 4.16
C ASN A 114 -8.52 10.61 5.24
N THR A 115 -7.30 10.17 5.56
CA THR A 115 -6.42 10.84 6.53
C THR A 115 -5.48 11.87 5.89
N CYS A 116 -5.59 12.11 4.58
CA CYS A 116 -4.72 13.05 3.87
C CYS A 116 -4.88 14.48 4.42
N PRO A 117 -3.80 15.11 4.93
CA PRO A 117 -3.81 16.50 5.34
C PRO A 117 -4.10 17.45 4.16
N GLU A 118 -4.61 18.65 4.43
CA GLU A 118 -4.98 19.63 3.40
C GLU A 118 -3.78 20.12 2.58
N ASP A 119 -2.61 20.19 3.22
CA ASP A 119 -1.34 20.63 2.61
C ASP A 119 -0.60 19.51 1.88
N LYS A 120 -1.17 18.30 1.82
CA LYS A 120 -0.57 17.12 1.20
C LYS A 120 -1.36 16.61 0.00
N THR A 121 -0.75 15.73 -0.78
CA THR A 121 -1.40 15.09 -1.92
C THR A 121 -1.56 13.60 -1.68
N ALA A 122 -2.80 13.10 -1.76
CA ALA A 122 -3.08 11.68 -1.87
C ALA A 122 -3.57 11.31 -3.26
N ILE A 123 -3.10 10.18 -3.76
CA ILE A 123 -3.48 9.61 -5.06
C ILE A 123 -3.99 8.20 -4.82
N LYS A 124 -5.21 7.93 -5.25
CA LYS A 124 -5.76 6.57 -5.21
C LYS A 124 -5.16 5.73 -6.32
N PHE A 125 -4.59 4.60 -5.95
CA PHE A 125 -4.24 3.55 -6.91
C PHE A 125 -5.44 2.63 -7.13
N ASN A 126 -5.99 2.64 -8.35
CA ASN A 126 -7.20 1.87 -8.66
C ASN A 126 -6.90 0.37 -8.74
N THR A 127 -7.68 -0.40 -8.01
CA THR A 127 -7.67 -1.86 -7.98
C THR A 127 -9.08 -2.38 -8.20
N LYS A 128 -9.24 -3.70 -8.40
CA LYS A 128 -10.57 -4.32 -8.56
C LYS A 128 -11.43 -4.18 -7.30
N TYR A 129 -10.80 -4.25 -6.12
CA TYR A 129 -11.53 -4.23 -4.84
C TYR A 129 -11.85 -2.82 -4.34
N ASN A 130 -11.20 -1.76 -4.84
CA ASN A 130 -11.51 -0.39 -4.46
C ASN A 130 -12.24 0.41 -5.53
N SER A 131 -12.75 -0.27 -6.57
CA SER A 131 -13.48 0.36 -7.69
C SER A 131 -14.85 0.94 -7.30
N HIS A 132 -15.37 0.56 -6.12
CA HIS A 132 -16.68 1.00 -5.62
C HIS A 132 -16.68 2.44 -5.09
N PHE A 133 -15.52 3.09 -4.93
CA PHE A 133 -15.43 4.49 -4.54
C PHE A 133 -14.50 5.28 -5.46
N THR A 134 -14.75 6.58 -5.57
CA THR A 134 -13.92 7.52 -6.34
C THR A 134 -13.12 8.42 -5.43
N TYR A 135 -12.00 8.94 -5.93
CA TYR A 135 -11.17 9.92 -5.23
C TYR A 135 -10.74 11.03 -6.19
N LYS A 136 -10.40 12.21 -5.65
CA LYS A 136 -10.06 13.41 -6.43
C LYS A 136 -8.89 13.24 -7.41
N LYS A 137 -7.94 12.35 -7.11
CA LYS A 137 -6.81 11.98 -7.98
C LYS A 137 -6.70 10.46 -8.00
N GLU A 138 -6.80 9.87 -9.17
CA GLU A 138 -6.75 8.41 -9.33
C GLU A 138 -5.80 8.02 -10.47
N ILE A 139 -5.11 6.89 -10.29
CA ILE A 139 -4.26 6.27 -11.30
C ILE A 139 -4.55 4.77 -11.38
N THR A 140 -4.24 4.16 -12.52
CA THR A 140 -4.28 2.71 -12.75
C THR A 140 -2.89 2.12 -12.89
N LYS A 141 -1.89 2.97 -13.20
CA LYS A 141 -0.48 2.58 -13.35
C LYS A 141 0.41 3.65 -12.73
N LEU A 142 1.54 3.23 -12.16
CA LEU A 142 2.51 4.16 -11.57
C LEU A 142 3.12 5.13 -12.60
N THR A 143 3.16 4.74 -13.88
CA THR A 143 3.62 5.59 -14.99
C THR A 143 2.71 6.79 -15.31
N GLU A 144 1.51 6.82 -14.74
CA GLU A 144 0.60 7.98 -14.83
C GLU A 144 1.00 9.13 -13.88
N ILE A 145 1.87 8.85 -12.91
CA ILE A 145 2.48 9.87 -12.05
C ILE A 145 3.48 10.64 -12.92
N ASN A 146 3.17 11.90 -13.22
CA ASN A 146 3.94 12.74 -14.13
C ASN A 146 4.46 14.00 -13.44
N GLU A 147 5.38 14.72 -14.11
CA GLU A 147 5.99 15.93 -13.60
C GLU A 147 5.03 16.99 -13.00
N PRO A 148 3.84 17.28 -13.57
CA PRO A 148 2.92 18.25 -12.96
C PRO A 148 2.47 17.85 -11.54
N TRP A 149 2.43 16.55 -11.23
CA TRP A 149 2.06 16.06 -9.90
C TRP A 149 3.27 16.07 -8.96
N LEU A 150 4.46 15.82 -9.49
CA LEU A 150 5.71 15.80 -8.75
C LEU A 150 6.21 17.23 -8.42
N LYS A 151 5.97 18.21 -9.29
CA LYS A 151 6.36 19.63 -9.08
C LYS A 151 5.65 20.31 -7.90
N PHE A 152 4.57 19.74 -7.40
CA PHE A 152 3.90 20.21 -6.17
C PHE A 152 4.52 19.65 -4.89
N SER A 153 5.42 18.67 -5.01
CA SER A 153 6.12 18.04 -3.88
C SER A 153 7.63 18.21 -4.04
N GLU A 154 8.16 19.33 -3.59
CA GLU A 154 9.61 19.55 -3.66
C GLU A 154 10.44 18.64 -2.74
N ARG A 155 9.84 17.69 -1.98
CA ARG A 155 10.55 16.99 -0.92
C ARG A 155 10.45 15.47 -0.84
N THR A 156 9.31 14.82 -0.96
CA THR A 156 9.26 13.35 -0.76
C THR A 156 8.01 12.72 -1.35
N THR A 157 8.16 11.75 -2.23
CA THR A 157 7.06 10.90 -2.73
C THR A 157 7.08 9.55 -2.02
N THR A 158 5.98 9.19 -1.39
CA THR A 158 5.83 7.93 -0.67
C THR A 158 4.86 7.00 -1.39
N LEU A 159 5.31 5.79 -1.67
CA LEU A 159 4.46 4.72 -2.20
C LEU A 159 4.14 3.73 -1.08
N THR A 160 2.85 3.50 -0.86
CA THR A 160 2.40 2.53 0.14
C THR A 160 2.04 1.21 -0.52
N LEU A 161 2.70 0.15 -0.11
CA LEU A 161 2.21 -1.20 -0.31
C LEU A 161 1.27 -1.51 0.87
N THR A 162 0.01 -1.15 0.71
CA THR A 162 -0.99 -1.50 1.70
C THR A 162 -1.39 -2.96 1.49
N GLN A 163 -1.04 -3.79 2.43
CA GLN A 163 -1.78 -5.02 2.63
C GLN A 163 -3.10 -4.55 3.27
N SER A 164 -4.21 -4.77 2.59
CA SER A 164 -5.54 -4.26 3.00
C SER A 164 -6.01 -4.91 4.30
N GLN A 165 -5.55 -4.35 5.41
CA GLN A 165 -5.91 -4.79 6.78
C GLN A 165 -6.98 -3.90 7.42
N ASN A 166 -7.07 -2.64 6.99
CA ASN A 166 -7.85 -1.65 7.71
C ASN A 166 -9.32 -1.56 7.30
N ASP A 167 -9.69 -2.15 6.16
CA ASP A 167 -11.10 -2.13 5.72
C ASP A 167 -11.99 -3.07 6.55
N VAL A 168 -11.37 -3.88 7.43
CA VAL A 168 -12.09 -4.82 8.33
C VAL A 168 -12.71 -4.11 9.55
N GLU A 169 -12.20 -2.95 9.98
CA GLU A 169 -12.66 -2.33 11.23
C GLU A 169 -13.90 -1.44 11.10
N GLN A 170 -14.27 -1.01 9.90
CA GLN A 170 -15.38 -0.07 9.73
C GLN A 170 -16.75 -0.71 9.48
N GLU A 171 -16.83 -2.01 9.16
CA GLU A 171 -18.11 -2.69 8.90
C GLU A 171 -18.72 -3.42 10.11
N ILE A 172 -18.08 -3.37 11.29
CA ILE A 172 -18.58 -4.05 12.51
C ILE A 172 -19.10 -3.01 13.55
N LYS A 173 -19.89 -2.05 13.09
CA LYS A 173 -20.73 -1.22 13.99
C LYS A 173 -22.14 -1.12 13.49
#